data_f0a416232d718710c0adc60ced7eeb0e
#
_entry.id   f0a416232d718710c0adc60ced7eeb0e
#
_cell.length_a   1.000
_cell.length_b   1.000
_cell.length_c   1.000
_cell.angle_alpha   90.00
_cell.angle_beta   90.00
_cell.angle_gamma   90.00
#
_symmetry.space_group_name_H-M   'P 1'
#
loop_
_entity.id
_entity.type
_entity.pdbx_description
1 polymer ?
#
loop_
_entity_poly.entity_id
_entity_poly.type
_entity_poly.pdbx_seq_one_letter_code
_entity_poly.pdbx_strand_id
1 'polypeptide(L)'
;MATLVLGETVIFKVWDGSSAYIPAICLTENSLSETKEMIESQTKCNPGVIIKTPSTYSYEISLEGEYGYAPETPSATMQWDDLRAKLQAGTRMSWSMEGFNDGSSPVVYYGDGYLTDIEFSAPAGASISTFSATLSGNGIIVTTEPSIKY
;
A
#
# COMPACT_ATOMS: atom_id res chain seq x y z
N MET A 1 -17.29 0.44 -24.12
CA MET A 1 -16.16 1.39 -23.96
C MET A 1 -15.59 1.23 -22.56
N ALA A 2 -14.29 1.11 -22.44
CA ALA A 2 -13.66 1.04 -21.14
C ALA A 2 -13.69 2.40 -20.44
N THR A 3 -14.03 2.42 -19.16
CA THR A 3 -13.94 3.62 -18.32
C THR A 3 -12.60 3.60 -17.59
N LEU A 4 -11.83 4.66 -17.77
CA LEU A 4 -10.53 4.78 -17.11
C LEU A 4 -10.72 5.19 -15.65
N VAL A 5 -9.95 4.56 -14.76
CA VAL A 5 -9.89 4.95 -13.35
C VAL A 5 -8.85 6.06 -13.22
N LEU A 6 -9.30 7.19 -12.68
CA LEU A 6 -8.41 8.31 -12.43
C LEU A 6 -7.63 8.09 -11.14
N GLY A 7 -6.34 8.42 -11.14
CA GLY A 7 -5.49 8.25 -9.96
C GLY A 7 -6.00 9.00 -8.73
N GLU A 8 -6.64 10.14 -8.93
CA GLU A 8 -7.23 10.93 -7.84
C GLU A 8 -8.38 10.24 -7.12
N THR A 9 -9.00 9.23 -7.75
CA THR A 9 -10.10 8.48 -7.13
C THR A 9 -9.64 7.26 -6.36
N VAL A 10 -8.37 6.86 -6.52
CA VAL A 10 -7.79 5.72 -5.82
C VAL A 10 -7.23 6.21 -4.47
N ILE A 11 -7.85 5.78 -3.39
CA ILE A 11 -7.53 6.26 -2.04
C ILE A 11 -6.95 5.14 -1.21
N PHE A 12 -5.76 5.38 -0.67
CA PHE A 12 -5.12 4.47 0.28
C PHE A 12 -5.54 4.84 1.70
N LYS A 13 -6.00 3.85 2.45
CA LYS A 13 -6.45 4.00 3.85
C LYS A 13 -5.76 2.99 4.75
N VAL A 14 -5.61 3.35 6.01
CA VAL A 14 -5.02 2.50 7.04
C VAL A 14 -6.03 2.34 8.17
N TRP A 15 -6.08 1.14 8.76
CA TRP A 15 -6.93 0.88 9.92
C TRP A 15 -6.44 1.69 11.12
N ASP A 16 -7.36 2.38 11.78
CA ASP A 16 -7.05 3.28 12.91
C ASP A 16 -6.81 2.54 14.23
N GLY A 17 -6.97 1.23 14.23
CA GLY A 17 -6.81 0.39 15.41
C GLY A 17 -8.09 0.15 16.21
N SER A 18 -9.19 0.80 15.85
CA SER A 18 -10.43 0.68 16.66
C SER A 18 -11.72 0.58 15.84
N SER A 19 -11.97 1.45 14.86
CA SER A 19 -13.31 1.55 14.28
C SER A 19 -13.38 1.69 12.77
N ALA A 20 -12.35 2.22 12.10
CA ALA A 20 -12.45 2.54 10.68
C ALA A 20 -11.10 2.56 9.98
N TYR A 21 -11.14 2.39 8.65
CA TYR A 21 -10.02 2.73 7.78
C TYR A 21 -10.03 4.23 7.55
N ILE A 22 -8.90 4.89 7.79
CA ILE A 22 -8.75 6.32 7.61
C ILE A 22 -7.71 6.62 6.53
N PRO A 23 -7.92 7.65 5.69
CA PRO A 23 -6.98 7.96 4.64
C PRO A 23 -5.66 8.51 5.20
N ALA A 24 -4.57 8.21 4.52
CA ALA A 24 -3.29 8.86 4.79
C ALA A 24 -3.38 10.32 4.31
N ILE A 25 -2.85 11.23 5.12
CA ILE A 25 -2.98 12.67 4.84
C ILE A 25 -2.05 13.10 3.70
N CYS A 26 -2.56 13.97 2.84
CA CYS A 26 -1.80 14.68 1.82
C CYS A 26 -1.00 13.81 0.86
N LEU A 27 -1.50 12.61 0.52
CA LEU A 27 -0.85 11.78 -0.48
C LEU A 27 -0.95 12.41 -1.87
N THR A 28 0.18 12.49 -2.57
CA THR A 28 0.24 12.91 -3.96
C THR A 28 0.30 11.72 -4.91
N GLU A 29 0.81 10.59 -4.42
CA GLU A 29 0.91 9.37 -5.20
C GLU A 29 0.85 8.15 -4.27
N ASN A 30 0.17 7.10 -4.72
CA ASN A 30 0.27 5.77 -4.13
C ASN A 30 0.40 4.75 -5.25
N SER A 31 1.21 3.74 -5.04
CA SER A 31 1.42 2.68 -6.02
C SER A 31 1.47 1.32 -5.36
N LEU A 32 0.98 0.32 -6.06
CA LEU A 32 0.98 -1.07 -5.62
C LEU A 32 1.76 -1.90 -6.63
N SER A 33 2.74 -2.64 -6.14
CA SER A 33 3.53 -3.56 -6.94
C SER A 33 3.37 -4.97 -6.39
N GLU A 34 3.01 -5.92 -7.25
CA GLU A 34 2.84 -7.32 -6.90
C GLU A 34 3.84 -8.16 -7.67
N THR A 35 4.45 -9.12 -7.00
CA THR A 35 5.47 -9.98 -7.59
C THR A 35 5.23 -11.43 -7.24
N LYS A 36 5.33 -12.30 -8.23
CA LYS A 36 5.31 -13.75 -8.07
C LYS A 36 6.66 -14.29 -8.51
N GLU A 37 7.39 -14.89 -7.59
CA GLU A 37 8.66 -15.51 -7.92
C GLU A 37 8.43 -16.80 -8.66
N MET A 38 9.33 -17.10 -9.61
CA MET A 38 9.33 -18.33 -10.39
C MET A 38 10.57 -19.15 -10.10
N ILE A 39 10.38 -20.44 -9.89
CA ILE A 39 11.48 -21.38 -9.79
C ILE A 39 11.70 -21.96 -11.17
N GLU A 40 12.93 -21.86 -11.66
CA GLU A 40 13.31 -22.43 -12.95
C GLU A 40 13.98 -23.78 -12.77
N SER A 41 13.62 -24.72 -13.62
CA SER A 41 14.20 -26.06 -13.63
C SER A 41 14.55 -26.48 -15.04
N GLN A 42 15.74 -27.04 -15.20
CA GLN A 42 16.16 -27.63 -16.46
C GLN A 42 16.75 -29.00 -16.14
N THR A 43 16.19 -30.04 -16.72
CA THR A 43 16.62 -31.42 -16.48
C THR A 43 17.11 -32.11 -17.76
N LYS A 44 17.82 -33.21 -17.59
CA LYS A 44 18.26 -34.05 -18.72
C LYS A 44 17.09 -34.68 -19.47
N CYS A 45 15.92 -34.79 -18.81
CA CYS A 45 14.71 -35.32 -19.44
C CYS A 45 14.07 -34.32 -20.42
N ASN A 46 14.36 -33.04 -20.26
CA ASN A 46 13.89 -31.97 -21.12
C ASN A 46 15.06 -31.06 -21.56
N PRO A 47 15.99 -31.61 -22.35
CA PRO A 47 17.17 -30.83 -22.75
C PRO A 47 16.78 -29.62 -23.59
N GLY A 48 17.33 -28.46 -23.26
CA GLY A 48 17.05 -27.20 -23.94
C GLY A 48 15.74 -26.54 -23.56
N VAL A 49 14.99 -27.07 -22.59
CA VAL A 49 13.71 -26.53 -22.15
C VAL A 49 13.82 -26.11 -20.68
N ILE A 50 13.45 -24.88 -20.39
CA ILE A 50 13.36 -24.36 -19.03
C ILE A 50 11.90 -24.45 -18.59
N ILE A 51 11.67 -25.12 -17.45
CA ILE A 51 10.35 -25.23 -16.84
C ILE A 51 10.29 -24.25 -15.69
N LYS A 52 9.26 -23.37 -15.69
CA LYS A 52 9.05 -22.37 -14.64
C LYS A 52 7.86 -22.77 -13.77
N THR A 53 8.06 -22.74 -12.47
CA THR A 53 7.01 -23.05 -11.50
C THR A 53 6.81 -21.84 -10.59
N PRO A 54 5.57 -21.34 -10.43
CA PRO A 54 5.31 -20.25 -9.50
C PRO A 54 5.67 -20.63 -8.06
N SER A 55 6.28 -19.72 -7.35
CA SER A 55 6.70 -19.92 -5.97
C SER A 55 6.06 -18.84 -5.07
N THR A 56 6.85 -17.93 -4.54
CA THR A 56 6.45 -16.99 -3.52
C THR A 56 5.74 -15.77 -4.12
N TYR A 57 4.62 -15.39 -3.52
CA TYR A 57 3.93 -14.12 -3.81
C TYR A 57 4.34 -13.07 -2.79
N SER A 58 4.57 -11.86 -3.26
CA SER A 58 4.83 -10.71 -2.41
C SER A 58 4.27 -9.45 -3.05
N TYR A 59 4.00 -8.44 -2.23
CA TYR A 59 3.59 -7.14 -2.75
C TYR A 59 4.16 -6.02 -1.89
N GLU A 60 4.21 -4.85 -2.48
CA GLU A 60 4.76 -3.66 -1.86
C GLU A 60 3.93 -2.45 -2.26
N ILE A 61 3.69 -1.55 -1.32
CA ILE A 61 2.96 -0.31 -1.55
C ILE A 61 3.90 0.85 -1.27
N SER A 62 4.02 1.74 -2.25
CA SER A 62 4.80 2.97 -2.13
C SER A 62 3.86 4.15 -2.00
N LEU A 63 4.11 5.00 -1.03
CA LEU A 63 3.34 6.20 -0.74
C LEU A 63 4.22 7.42 -0.83
N GLU A 64 3.76 8.44 -1.50
CA GLU A 64 4.41 9.74 -1.55
C GLU A 64 3.39 10.82 -1.24
N GLY A 65 3.82 11.87 -0.55
CA GLY A 65 2.92 12.94 -0.21
C GLY A 65 3.64 14.19 0.28
N GLU A 66 2.84 15.20 0.56
CA GLU A 66 3.30 16.45 1.16
C GLU A 66 3.13 16.37 2.67
N TYR A 67 4.10 16.88 3.40
CA TYR A 67 3.98 16.93 4.86
C TYR A 67 2.97 17.99 5.26
N GLY A 68 1.99 17.57 6.03
CA GLY A 68 0.96 18.45 6.55
C GLY A 68 0.22 17.80 7.70
N TYR A 69 -0.64 18.55 8.32
CA TYR A 69 -1.54 18.03 9.34
C TYR A 69 -2.92 18.67 9.19
N ALA A 70 -3.92 17.93 9.64
CA ALA A 70 -5.30 18.40 9.60
C ALA A 70 -5.74 18.78 11.03
N PRO A 71 -5.57 20.02 11.44
CA PRO A 71 -5.87 20.42 12.82
C PRO A 71 -7.34 20.34 13.17
N GLU A 72 -8.21 20.40 12.16
CA GLU A 72 -9.66 20.39 12.37
C GLU A 72 -10.21 19.00 12.63
N THR A 73 -9.61 17.96 12.02
CA THR A 73 -10.06 16.57 12.14
C THR A 73 -8.88 15.61 12.24
N PRO A 74 -7.99 15.76 13.24
CA PRO A 74 -6.76 14.98 13.32
C PRO A 74 -6.99 13.47 13.47
N SER A 75 -8.12 13.06 14.03
CA SER A 75 -8.47 11.65 14.19
C SER A 75 -9.04 11.00 12.92
N ALA A 76 -9.39 11.78 11.92
CA ALA A 76 -10.00 11.29 10.69
C ALA A 76 -8.98 10.97 9.59
N THR A 77 -7.70 11.23 9.82
CA THR A 77 -6.64 10.98 8.85
C THR A 77 -5.41 10.39 9.54
N MET A 78 -4.68 9.55 8.81
CA MET A 78 -3.40 9.01 9.27
C MET A 78 -2.30 10.02 8.93
N GLN A 79 -1.67 10.57 9.96
CA GLN A 79 -0.63 11.58 9.80
C GLN A 79 0.76 10.95 9.78
N TRP A 80 1.75 11.75 9.36
CA TRP A 80 3.15 11.32 9.30
C TRP A 80 3.64 10.73 10.64
N ASP A 81 3.33 11.39 11.75
CA ASP A 81 3.76 10.94 13.07
C ASP A 81 3.20 9.57 13.44
N ASP A 82 1.96 9.28 13.00
CA ASP A 82 1.33 7.98 13.22
C ASP A 82 2.03 6.89 12.43
N LEU A 83 2.37 7.16 11.18
CA LEU A 83 3.14 6.24 10.33
C LEU A 83 4.53 5.97 10.89
N ARG A 84 5.19 7.03 11.35
CA ARG A 84 6.52 6.93 11.94
C ARG A 84 6.51 6.10 13.23
N ALA A 85 5.49 6.27 14.07
CA ALA A 85 5.32 5.48 15.28
C ALA A 85 5.11 3.99 14.95
N LYS A 86 4.35 3.68 13.92
CA LYS A 86 4.13 2.29 13.48
C LYS A 86 5.41 1.66 12.94
N LEU A 87 6.22 2.42 12.21
CA LEU A 87 7.52 1.95 11.73
C LEU A 87 8.45 1.60 12.89
N GLN A 88 8.58 2.51 13.86
CA GLN A 88 9.48 2.32 15.00
C GLN A 88 9.08 1.14 15.88
N ALA A 89 7.77 0.95 16.06
CA ALA A 89 7.25 -0.15 16.85
C ALA A 89 7.24 -1.49 16.12
N GLY A 90 7.41 -1.48 14.79
CA GLY A 90 7.26 -2.68 13.97
C GLY A 90 5.85 -3.21 13.94
N THR A 91 4.86 -2.33 14.05
CA THR A 91 3.46 -2.69 14.14
C THR A 91 2.90 -3.15 12.80
N ARG A 92 2.23 -4.28 12.79
CA ARG A 92 1.47 -4.75 11.63
C ARG A 92 0.29 -3.83 11.38
N MET A 93 0.09 -3.46 10.13
CA MET A 93 -0.95 -2.52 9.71
C MET A 93 -1.90 -3.17 8.74
N SER A 94 -3.20 -3.03 8.99
CA SER A 94 -4.20 -3.33 7.97
C SER A 94 -4.45 -2.10 7.11
N TRP A 95 -4.57 -2.31 5.82
CA TRP A 95 -4.77 -1.23 4.85
C TRP A 95 -5.90 -1.57 3.90
N SER A 96 -6.45 -0.55 3.28
CA SER A 96 -7.39 -0.69 2.17
C SER A 96 -7.07 0.30 1.07
N MET A 97 -7.36 -0.08 -0.15
CA MET A 97 -7.21 0.78 -1.32
C MET A 97 -8.51 0.71 -2.11
N GLU A 98 -9.20 1.83 -2.19
CA GLU A 98 -10.49 1.93 -2.87
C GLU A 98 -10.42 2.86 -4.07
N GLY A 99 -11.48 2.91 -4.85
CA GLY A 99 -11.54 3.71 -6.07
C GLY A 99 -11.49 2.87 -7.33
N PHE A 100 -11.36 1.57 -7.20
CA PHE A 100 -11.38 0.64 -8.33
C PHE A 100 -12.80 0.24 -8.68
N ASN A 101 -12.99 -0.19 -9.93
CA ASN A 101 -14.28 -0.67 -10.42
C ASN A 101 -14.01 -1.77 -11.42
N ASP A 102 -14.71 -2.89 -11.28
CA ASP A 102 -14.59 -4.05 -12.17
C ASP A 102 -15.46 -3.95 -13.43
N GLY A 103 -16.10 -2.79 -13.63
CA GLY A 103 -17.03 -2.55 -14.73
C GLY A 103 -18.50 -2.65 -14.33
N SER A 104 -18.82 -3.24 -13.19
CA SER A 104 -20.19 -3.38 -12.69
C SER A 104 -20.38 -2.86 -11.28
N SER A 105 -19.35 -2.93 -10.43
CA SER A 105 -19.43 -2.49 -9.04
C SER A 105 -18.09 -1.99 -8.53
N PRO A 106 -18.08 -1.15 -7.48
CA PRO A 106 -16.84 -0.75 -6.83
C PRO A 106 -16.09 -1.93 -6.23
N VAL A 107 -14.77 -1.92 -6.35
CA VAL A 107 -13.89 -2.94 -5.78
C VAL A 107 -12.95 -2.28 -4.79
N VAL A 108 -12.82 -2.87 -3.61
CA VAL A 108 -11.89 -2.40 -2.57
C VAL A 108 -10.91 -3.54 -2.29
N TYR A 109 -9.62 -3.22 -2.30
CA TYR A 109 -8.57 -4.17 -1.96
C TYR A 109 -8.16 -4.00 -0.50
N TYR A 110 -7.96 -5.11 0.18
CA TYR A 110 -7.57 -5.15 1.57
C TYR A 110 -6.34 -6.02 1.75
N GLY A 111 -5.51 -5.65 2.69
CA GLY A 111 -4.35 -6.43 3.06
C GLY A 111 -3.76 -5.93 4.35
N ASP A 112 -2.63 -6.51 4.73
CA ASP A 112 -1.89 -6.08 5.88
C ASP A 112 -0.39 -6.20 5.59
N GLY A 113 0.41 -5.46 6.35
CA GLY A 113 1.84 -5.45 6.15
C GLY A 113 2.55 -4.60 7.19
N TYR A 114 3.82 -4.38 6.94
CA TYR A 114 4.70 -3.61 7.82
C TYR A 114 5.33 -2.47 7.04
N LEU A 115 5.45 -1.31 7.65
CA LEU A 115 6.27 -0.24 7.10
C LEU A 115 7.74 -0.65 7.21
N THR A 116 8.47 -0.55 6.11
CA THR A 116 9.88 -0.91 6.05
C THR A 116 10.79 0.28 5.89
N ASP A 117 10.26 1.36 5.32
CA ASP A 117 11.06 2.55 5.02
C ASP A 117 10.15 3.77 5.07
N ILE A 118 10.71 4.86 5.57
CA ILE A 118 10.02 6.14 5.64
C ILE A 118 11.08 7.23 5.48
N GLU A 119 10.81 8.19 4.61
CA GLU A 119 11.74 9.25 4.29
C GLU A 119 11.04 10.60 4.33
N PHE A 120 11.71 11.58 4.89
CA PHE A 120 11.22 12.94 4.97
C PHE A 120 12.23 13.89 4.34
N SER A 121 11.75 14.80 3.52
CA SER A 121 12.58 15.81 2.88
C SER A 121 12.05 17.20 3.16
N ALA A 122 12.90 18.06 3.68
CA ALA A 122 12.58 19.45 3.97
C ALA A 122 13.56 20.35 3.23
N PRO A 123 13.29 20.71 1.96
CA PRO A 123 14.17 21.56 1.18
C PRO A 123 14.20 22.98 1.73
N ALA A 124 15.32 23.66 1.49
CA ALA A 124 15.48 25.06 1.90
C ALA A 124 14.59 25.99 1.07
N GLY A 125 14.18 27.11 1.67
CA GLY A 125 13.39 28.13 1.01
C GLY A 125 11.90 27.89 1.14
N ALA A 126 11.13 28.37 0.15
CA ALA A 126 9.68 28.31 0.16
C ALA A 126 9.11 27.02 -0.45
N SER A 127 9.90 25.98 -0.56
CA SER A 127 9.45 24.69 -1.08
C SER A 127 8.69 23.88 -0.05
N ILE A 128 7.73 23.07 -0.52
CA ILE A 128 6.92 22.23 0.33
C ILE A 128 7.73 21.00 0.79
N SER A 129 7.63 20.68 2.08
CA SER A 129 8.22 19.46 2.61
C SER A 129 7.43 18.24 2.13
N THR A 130 8.14 17.18 1.78
CA THR A 130 7.54 15.95 1.26
C THR A 130 7.95 14.75 2.09
N PHE A 131 7.17 13.69 1.99
CA PHE A 131 7.52 12.41 2.61
C PHE A 131 7.27 11.27 1.64
N SER A 132 7.97 10.16 1.85
CA SER A 132 7.69 8.91 1.18
C SER A 132 7.73 7.77 2.20
N ALA A 133 6.96 6.73 1.93
CA ALA A 133 6.89 5.54 2.77
C ALA A 133 6.72 4.31 1.91
N THR A 134 7.27 3.20 2.39
CA THR A 134 7.13 1.90 1.74
C THR A 134 6.54 0.91 2.73
N LEU A 135 5.49 0.22 2.32
CA LEU A 135 4.84 -0.83 3.08
C LEU A 135 5.09 -2.16 2.40
N SER A 136 5.73 -3.09 3.13
CA SER A 136 5.93 -4.45 2.65
C SER A 136 4.73 -5.31 3.05
N GLY A 137 4.09 -5.91 2.07
CA GLY A 137 2.88 -6.71 2.29
C GLY A 137 3.15 -8.01 3.01
N ASN A 138 2.18 -8.42 3.80
CA ASN A 138 2.19 -9.69 4.51
C ASN A 138 0.98 -10.52 4.06
N GLY A 139 1.24 -11.67 3.43
CA GLY A 139 0.18 -12.52 2.91
C GLY A 139 -0.31 -12.09 1.54
N ILE A 140 -1.61 -12.21 1.31
CA ILE A 140 -2.24 -11.91 0.02
C ILE A 140 -3.19 -10.74 0.13
N ILE A 141 -3.44 -10.10 -1.01
CA ILE A 141 -4.44 -9.04 -1.13
C ILE A 141 -5.80 -9.69 -1.36
N VAL A 142 -6.81 -9.25 -0.63
CA VAL A 142 -8.17 -9.77 -0.74
C VAL A 142 -9.14 -8.65 -1.10
N THR A 143 -10.30 -9.03 -1.63
CA THR A 143 -11.35 -8.07 -2.01
C THR A 143 -12.50 -8.02 -1.01
N THR A 144 -12.47 -8.86 0.01
CA THR A 144 -13.46 -8.89 1.09
C THR A 144 -12.83 -8.35 2.36
N GLU A 145 -13.53 -7.48 3.08
CA GLU A 145 -13.01 -6.90 4.31
C GLU A 145 -12.69 -7.99 5.34
N PRO A 146 -11.45 -8.04 5.84
CA PRO A 146 -11.05 -9.03 6.84
C PRO A 146 -11.79 -8.82 8.16
N SER A 147 -12.09 -9.91 8.86
CA SER A 147 -12.67 -9.85 10.19
C SER A 147 -11.65 -9.47 11.26
N ILE A 148 -10.38 -9.77 11.03
CA ILE A 148 -9.27 -9.42 11.92
C ILE A 148 -8.48 -8.28 11.28
N LYS A 149 -8.32 -7.18 12.03
CA LYS A 149 -7.61 -5.98 11.58
C LYS A 149 -6.56 -5.57 12.61
N TYR A 150 -5.46 -5.02 12.10
CA TYR A 150 -4.29 -4.67 12.90
C TYR A 150 -4.01 -3.17 12.90
#